data_ef596a84dc9296959bb28422c9ad4f3e
#
_entry.id   ef596a84dc9296959bb28422c9ad4f3e
#
_cell.length_a   1.000
_cell.length_b   1.000
_cell.length_c   1.000
_cell.angle_alpha   90.00
_cell.angle_beta   90.00
_cell.angle_gamma   90.00
#
_symmetry.space_group_name_H-M   'P 1'
#
loop_
_entity.id
_entity.type
_entity.pdbx_description
1 polymer ?
#
loop_
_entity_poly.entity_id
_entity_poly.type
_entity_poly.pdbx_seq_one_letter_code
_entity_poly.pdbx_strand_id
1 'polypeptide(L)' 'MTFKVSADKICCMADEGVELGHIEFHQLTPDTVDIIHTFVEPAGRGQGIAGRLCQRLAEELRDRGMRARLS' A
#
# COMPACT_ATOMS: atom_id res chain seq x y z
N MET A 1 11.65 -5.24 7.85
CA MET A 1 10.40 -4.61 7.36
C MET A 1 9.73 -5.55 6.39
N THR A 2 8.45 -5.80 6.57
CA THR A 2 7.68 -6.77 5.79
C THR A 2 6.41 -6.12 5.29
N PHE A 3 5.96 -6.51 4.10
CA PHE A 3 4.68 -6.03 3.56
C PHE A 3 3.66 -7.16 3.58
N LYS A 4 2.47 -6.85 4.08
CA LYS A 4 1.33 -7.76 4.02
C LYS A 4 0.37 -7.26 2.96
N VAL A 5 0.12 -8.08 1.96
CA VAL A 5 -0.71 -7.71 0.82
C VAL A 5 -2.04 -8.43 0.90
N SER A 6 -3.13 -7.67 0.81
CA SER A 6 -4.50 -8.20 0.74
C SER A 6 -5.13 -7.74 -0.57
N ALA A 7 -6.40 -8.09 -0.77
CA ALA A 7 -7.12 -7.70 -1.98
C ALA A 7 -7.31 -6.18 -2.08
N ASP A 8 -7.37 -5.48 -0.94
CA ASP A 8 -7.72 -4.05 -0.89
C ASP A 8 -6.79 -3.22 -0.01
N LYS A 9 -5.70 -3.80 0.50
CA LYS A 9 -4.84 -3.12 1.46
C LYS A 9 -3.43 -3.71 1.45
N ILE A 10 -2.43 -2.85 1.59
CA ILE A 10 -1.04 -3.27 1.80
C ILE A 10 -0.55 -2.60 3.08
N CYS A 11 -0.06 -3.40 4.02
CA CYS A 11 0.48 -2.93 5.29
C CYS A 11 2.00 -3.08 5.29
N CYS A 12 2.68 -2.10 5.86
CA CYS A 12 4.12 -2.17 6.11
C CYS A 12 4.32 -2.48 7.59
N MET A 13 4.98 -3.59 7.89
CA MET A 13 5.16 -4.08 9.24
C MET A 13 6.63 -4.02 9.65
N ALA A 14 6.89 -3.56 10.86
CA ALA A 14 8.23 -3.64 11.45
C ALA A 14 8.54 -5.09 11.83
N ASP A 15 9.83 -5.37 12.08
CA ASP A 15 10.27 -6.72 12.42
C ASP A 15 9.60 -7.26 13.68
N GLU A 16 9.20 -6.37 14.60
CA GLU A 16 8.50 -6.75 15.84
C GLU A 16 7.02 -7.06 15.62
N GLY A 17 6.52 -6.94 14.40
CA GLY A 17 5.12 -7.17 14.10
C GLY A 17 4.22 -5.95 14.28
N VAL A 18 4.81 -4.77 14.47
CA VAL A 18 4.06 -3.52 14.63
C VAL A 18 3.81 -2.91 13.24
N GLU A 19 2.60 -2.48 12.98
CA GLU A 19 2.29 -1.82 11.72
C GLU A 19 2.89 -0.42 11.70
N LEU A 20 3.66 -0.12 10.65
CA LEU A 20 4.27 1.19 10.45
C LEU A 20 3.43 2.08 9.55
N GLY A 21 2.58 1.48 8.72
CA GLY A 21 1.71 2.21 7.82
C GLY A 21 0.96 1.28 6.91
N HIS A 22 0.00 1.83 6.18
CA HIS A 22 -0.75 1.03 5.22
C HIS A 22 -1.30 1.92 4.10
N ILE A 23 -1.62 1.28 2.97
CA ILE A 23 -2.30 1.93 1.86
C ILE A 23 -3.55 1.10 1.54
N GLU A 24 -4.68 1.78 1.44
CA GLU A 24 -5.96 1.15 1.11
C GLU A 24 -6.37 1.54 -0.30
N PHE A 25 -6.88 0.58 -1.04
CA PHE A 25 -7.31 0.80 -2.40
C PHE A 25 -8.58 0.00 -2.68
N HIS A 26 -9.32 0.42 -3.68
CA HIS A 26 -10.59 -0.18 -4.04
C HIS A 26 -10.63 -0.44 -5.54
N GLN A 27 -11.00 -1.64 -5.94
CA GLN A 27 -11.10 -1.99 -7.35
C GLN A 27 -12.34 -1.32 -7.97
N LEU A 28 -12.13 -0.50 -8.98
CA LEU A 28 -13.22 0.19 -9.68
C LEU A 28 -13.68 -0.59 -10.90
N THR A 29 -12.71 -1.12 -11.66
CA THR A 29 -12.95 -1.86 -12.89
C THR A 29 -12.03 -3.07 -12.88
N PRO A 30 -12.15 -4.01 -13.83
CA PRO A 30 -11.24 -5.14 -13.89
C PRO A 30 -9.76 -4.77 -14.00
N ASP A 31 -9.42 -3.56 -14.47
CA ASP A 31 -8.04 -3.16 -14.68
C ASP A 31 -7.62 -1.89 -13.92
N THR A 32 -8.49 -1.34 -13.07
CA THR A 32 -8.20 -0.08 -12.37
C THR A 32 -8.59 -0.16 -10.91
N VAL A 33 -7.69 0.31 -10.03
CA VAL A 33 -7.99 0.49 -8.61
C VAL A 33 -7.93 1.98 -8.26
N ASP A 34 -8.68 2.37 -7.26
CA ASP A 34 -8.70 3.71 -6.70
C ASP A 34 -7.97 3.69 -5.38
N ILE A 35 -6.95 4.54 -5.21
CA ILE A 35 -6.25 4.67 -3.94
C ILE A 35 -7.10 5.57 -3.05
N ILE A 36 -7.61 4.98 -1.96
CA ILE A 36 -8.55 5.65 -1.07
C ILE A 36 -7.83 6.36 0.07
N HIS A 37 -6.84 5.70 0.66
CA HIS A 37 -6.23 6.18 1.89
C HIS A 37 -4.82 5.64 2.05
N THR A 38 -3.90 6.51 2.47
CA THR A 38 -2.54 6.13 2.82
C THR A 38 -2.26 6.69 4.21
N PHE A 39 -1.84 5.84 5.12
CA PHE A 39 -1.58 6.22 6.50
C PHE A 39 -0.22 5.72 6.95
N VAL A 40 0.52 6.57 7.66
CA VAL A 40 1.82 6.21 8.25
C VAL A 40 1.76 6.52 9.74
N GLU A 41 2.02 5.49 10.55
CA GLU A 41 2.06 5.64 12.01
C GLU A 41 3.18 6.60 12.40
N PRO A 42 3.05 7.32 13.54
CA PRO A 42 4.11 8.22 13.99
C PRO A 42 5.47 7.52 14.12
N ALA A 43 5.48 6.26 14.54
CA ALA A 43 6.72 5.48 14.66
C ALA A 43 7.40 5.22 13.32
N GLY A 44 6.64 5.27 12.23
CA GLY A 44 7.17 5.04 10.88
C GLY A 44 7.52 6.31 10.12
N ARG A 45 7.20 7.46 10.66
CA ARG A 45 7.44 8.74 9.99
C ARG A 45 8.93 9.02 9.85
N GLY A 46 9.30 9.66 8.73
CA GLY A 46 10.70 9.96 8.46
C GLY A 46 11.49 8.81 7.86
N GLN A 47 10.85 7.67 7.62
CA GLN A 47 11.52 6.49 7.07
C GLN A 47 11.12 6.20 5.62
N GLY A 48 10.35 7.09 4.99
CA GLY A 48 9.91 6.90 3.61
C GLY A 48 8.89 5.79 3.44
N ILE A 49 8.10 5.49 4.48
CA ILE A 49 7.14 4.39 4.47
C ILE A 49 6.06 4.60 3.39
N ALA A 50 5.54 5.83 3.28
CA ALA A 50 4.51 6.12 2.28
C ALA A 50 5.01 5.83 0.86
N GLY A 51 6.23 6.23 0.55
CA GLY A 51 6.84 5.95 -0.75
C GLY A 51 7.03 4.46 -0.99
N ARG A 52 7.42 3.73 0.04
CA ARG A 52 7.60 2.27 -0.06
C ARG A 52 6.25 1.57 -0.28
N LEU A 53 5.20 2.02 0.39
CA LEU A 53 3.85 1.48 0.21
C LEU A 53 3.36 1.73 -1.21
N CYS A 54 3.56 2.93 -1.73
CA CYS A 54 3.17 3.25 -3.11
C CYS A 54 3.95 2.41 -4.11
N GLN A 55 5.24 2.22 -3.88
CA GLN A 55 6.08 1.40 -4.75
C GLN A 55 5.62 -0.06 -4.73
N ARG A 56 5.33 -0.60 -3.55
CA ARG A 56 4.88 -1.98 -3.42
C ARG A 56 3.51 -2.16 -4.09
N LEU A 57 2.63 -1.18 -3.96
CA LEU A 57 1.34 -1.22 -4.64
C LEU A 57 1.53 -1.21 -6.15
N ALA A 58 2.43 -0.37 -6.67
CA ALA A 58 2.69 -0.33 -8.12
C ALA A 58 3.18 -1.68 -8.63
N GLU A 59 4.05 -2.36 -7.88
CA GLU A 59 4.53 -3.70 -8.23
C GLU A 59 3.39 -4.70 -8.25
N GLU A 60 2.53 -4.66 -7.23
CA GLU A 60 1.40 -5.56 -7.13
C GLU A 60 0.42 -5.36 -8.29
N LEU A 61 0.12 -4.11 -8.63
CA LEU A 61 -0.78 -3.79 -9.72
C LEU A 61 -0.20 -4.21 -11.08
N ARG A 62 1.12 -4.07 -11.25
CA ARG A 62 1.79 -4.53 -12.47
C ARG A 62 1.62 -6.03 -12.62
N ASP A 63 1.80 -6.78 -11.53
CA ASP A 63 1.66 -8.24 -11.54
C ASP A 63 0.23 -8.66 -11.85
N ARG A 64 -0.76 -7.87 -11.44
CA ARG A 64 -2.18 -8.13 -11.70
C ARG A 64 -2.66 -7.59 -13.05
N GLY A 65 -1.81 -6.85 -13.78
CA GLY A 65 -2.21 -6.19 -15.02
C GLY A 65 -3.15 -5.02 -14.81
N MET A 66 -3.04 -4.34 -13.66
CA MET A 66 -3.93 -3.25 -13.27
C MET A 66 -3.18 -1.93 -13.19
N ARG A 67 -3.94 -0.84 -13.10
CA ARG A 67 -3.40 0.51 -12.91
C ARG A 67 -4.08 1.18 -11.73
N ALA A 68 -3.42 2.18 -11.15
CA ALA A 68 -3.93 2.92 -10.01
C ALA A 68 -4.39 4.31 -10.42
N ARG A 69 -5.39 4.82 -9.69
CA ARG A 69 -5.90 6.17 -9.82
C ARG A 69 -6.05 6.76 -8.43
N LEU A 70 -5.78 8.06 -8.29
CA LEU A 70 -6.02 8.77 -7.04
C LEU A 70 -7.41 9.38 -7.04
N SER A 71 -8.10 9.24 -5.93
CA SER A 71 -9.40 9.88 -5.73
C SER A 71 -9.25 11.31 -5.29
#